data_a9ea37383b5207e98c77d8ff9ce9d699
#
_entry.id   a9ea37383b5207e98c77d8ff9ce9d699
#
_cell.length_a   1.000
_cell.length_b   1.000
_cell.length_c   1.000
_cell.angle_alpha   90.00
_cell.angle_beta   90.00
_cell.angle_gamma   90.00
#
_symmetry.space_group_name_H-M   'P 1'
#
loop_
_entity.id
_entity.type
_entity.pdbx_description
1 polymer ?
#
loop_
_entity_poly.entity_id
_entity_poly.type
_entity_poly.pdbx_seq_one_letter_code
_entity_poly.pdbx_strand_id
1 'polypeptide(L)'
;MLRYKAWLDTRLWFFLGLAVLSAQVVALYMSYPMDPVTSYPNGALGVTTAEMTRLRTGEFRGYIWLRWFSTTMLLIWPVFALRLAGTGFEEAGGREYLLSLPATRRRVTISRLTVAAAQIATITIVPSLLVSAMAPLQGQHYPIGDALTYSAILIVGSLGLFGLTMFLRVMTKDVAAYVVIGGLFFLVGMFTFMIDGFTPYSILRVMNGADYFFYHQVPWIGLATSTIAGLSLIWLSIRIVEQRDF
;
A
#
# COMPACT_ATOMS: atom_id res chain seq x y z
N MET A 1 21.97 16.60 0.40
CA MET A 1 22.62 15.49 1.14
C MET A 1 21.63 14.62 1.93
N LEU A 2 20.73 15.15 2.77
CA LEU A 2 19.79 14.34 3.60
C LEU A 2 18.89 13.41 2.78
N ARG A 3 18.29 13.90 1.68
CA ARG A 3 17.43 13.08 0.78
C ARG A 3 18.23 11.97 0.09
N TYR A 4 19.48 12.25 -0.29
CA TYR A 4 20.35 11.26 -0.93
C TYR A 4 20.70 10.12 0.03
N LYS A 5 21.02 10.44 1.30
CA LYS A 5 21.24 9.40 2.33
C LYS A 5 19.96 8.59 2.56
N ALA A 6 18.81 9.25 2.73
CA ALA A 6 17.53 8.55 2.89
C ALA A 6 17.23 7.59 1.70
N TRP A 7 17.58 7.99 0.48
CA TRP A 7 17.50 7.14 -0.70
C TRP A 7 18.45 5.93 -0.61
N LEU A 8 19.70 6.14 -0.22
CA LEU A 8 20.68 5.05 -0.11
C LEU A 8 20.25 3.99 0.92
N ASP A 9 19.67 4.42 2.04
CA ASP A 9 19.22 3.55 3.12
C ASP A 9 18.01 2.66 2.68
N THR A 10 17.21 3.13 1.74
CA THR A 10 15.98 2.46 1.30
C THR A 10 16.06 1.82 -0.09
N ARG A 11 17.10 2.11 -0.88
CA ARG A 11 17.20 1.72 -2.30
C ARG A 11 17.03 0.21 -2.53
N LEU A 12 17.61 -0.62 -1.66
CA LEU A 12 17.51 -2.08 -1.81
C LEU A 12 16.05 -2.55 -1.72
N TRP A 13 15.32 -2.07 -0.71
CA TRP A 13 13.92 -2.40 -0.52
C TRP A 13 13.03 -1.83 -1.63
N PHE A 14 13.38 -0.66 -2.14
CA PHE A 14 12.71 -0.04 -3.27
C PHE A 14 12.87 -0.89 -4.55
N PHE A 15 14.11 -1.25 -4.92
CA PHE A 15 14.33 -2.06 -6.12
C PHE A 15 13.78 -3.48 -5.96
N LEU A 16 13.87 -4.08 -4.78
CA LEU A 16 13.27 -5.37 -4.49
C LEU A 16 11.76 -5.31 -4.63
N GLY A 17 11.11 -4.30 -4.05
CA GLY A 17 9.67 -4.10 -4.17
C GLY A 17 9.23 -3.91 -5.63
N LEU A 18 9.95 -3.06 -6.36
CA LEU A 18 9.67 -2.83 -7.78
C LEU A 18 9.83 -4.12 -8.61
N ALA A 19 10.91 -4.88 -8.37
CA ALA A 19 11.17 -6.14 -9.08
C ALA A 19 10.10 -7.20 -8.75
N VAL A 20 9.77 -7.39 -7.47
CA VAL A 20 8.76 -8.38 -7.03
C VAL A 20 7.39 -8.04 -7.60
N LEU A 21 6.94 -6.78 -7.47
CA LEU A 21 5.63 -6.37 -7.99
C LEU A 21 5.57 -6.44 -9.51
N SER A 22 6.65 -6.07 -10.23
CA SER A 22 6.71 -6.20 -11.68
C SER A 22 6.71 -7.67 -12.12
N ALA A 23 7.43 -8.55 -11.42
CA ALA A 23 7.42 -9.99 -11.67
C ALA A 23 6.03 -10.61 -11.43
N GLN A 24 5.31 -10.14 -10.41
CA GLN A 24 3.92 -10.56 -10.17
C GLN A 24 2.98 -10.15 -11.31
N VAL A 25 3.17 -8.98 -11.93
CA VAL A 25 2.41 -8.60 -13.14
C VAL A 25 2.67 -9.59 -14.27
N VAL A 26 3.92 -9.95 -14.53
CA VAL A 26 4.27 -10.94 -15.56
C VAL A 26 3.63 -12.30 -15.25
N ALA A 27 3.74 -12.77 -14.00
CA ALA A 27 3.15 -14.03 -13.59
C ALA A 27 1.61 -14.03 -13.73
N LEU A 28 0.96 -12.90 -13.42
CA LEU A 28 -0.48 -12.71 -13.58
C LEU A 28 -0.90 -12.86 -15.05
N TYR A 29 -0.14 -12.31 -15.98
CA TYR A 29 -0.41 -12.46 -17.42
C TYR A 29 -0.17 -13.87 -17.93
N MET A 30 0.86 -14.56 -17.44
CA MET A 30 1.12 -15.96 -17.81
C MET A 30 0.04 -16.92 -17.31
N SER A 31 -0.62 -16.60 -16.18
CA SER A 31 -1.69 -17.43 -15.61
C SER A 31 -3.10 -17.11 -16.14
N TYR A 32 -3.27 -16.02 -16.90
CA TYR A 32 -4.60 -15.56 -17.32
C TYR A 32 -5.23 -16.61 -18.20
N PRO A 33 -5.27 -17.24 -19.08
CA PRO A 33 -6.23 -18.18 -19.67
C PRO A 33 -6.36 -19.51 -18.92
N MET A 34 -5.42 -19.82 -18.03
CA MET A 34 -5.37 -21.11 -17.31
C MET A 34 -6.16 -21.11 -16.00
N ASP A 35 -6.53 -19.93 -15.51
CA ASP A 35 -7.18 -19.77 -14.21
C ASP A 35 -8.55 -19.12 -14.37
N PRO A 36 -9.59 -19.92 -14.76
CA PRO A 36 -10.93 -19.37 -14.87
C PRO A 36 -11.36 -18.76 -13.54
N VAL A 37 -11.90 -17.55 -13.58
CA VAL A 37 -12.36 -16.78 -12.39
C VAL A 37 -13.36 -17.58 -11.53
N THR A 38 -13.89 -18.66 -12.03
CA THR A 38 -14.72 -19.63 -11.31
C THR A 38 -14.03 -20.35 -10.15
N SER A 39 -12.69 -20.25 -10.03
CA SER A 39 -11.89 -20.95 -9.01
C SER A 39 -11.70 -20.19 -7.70
N TYR A 40 -12.34 -19.04 -7.50
CA TYR A 40 -12.24 -18.28 -6.25
C TYR A 40 -13.42 -18.55 -5.33
N PRO A 41 -13.35 -19.61 -4.50
CA PRO A 41 -14.45 -19.96 -3.61
C PRO A 41 -14.66 -18.94 -2.49
N ASN A 42 -13.65 -18.16 -2.13
CA ASN A 42 -13.65 -17.47 -0.84
C ASN A 42 -13.14 -16.04 -0.91
N GLY A 43 -13.96 -15.14 -1.46
CA GLY A 43 -13.90 -13.72 -1.16
C GLY A 43 -12.56 -12.97 -1.36
N ALA A 44 -12.60 -11.87 -2.06
CA ALA A 44 -11.52 -10.89 -2.01
C ALA A 44 -11.68 -10.02 -0.76
N LEU A 45 -10.56 -9.60 -0.16
CA LEU A 45 -10.58 -8.74 1.01
C LEU A 45 -11.35 -7.44 0.73
N GLY A 46 -12.32 -7.12 1.56
CA GLY A 46 -13.13 -5.91 1.42
C GLY A 46 -14.23 -6.00 0.34
N VAL A 47 -14.68 -7.21 -0.02
CA VAL A 47 -15.72 -7.46 -1.04
C VAL A 47 -16.82 -8.32 -0.45
N THR A 48 -18.08 -7.99 -0.74
CA THR A 48 -19.23 -8.76 -0.29
C THR A 48 -19.43 -10.03 -1.13
N THR A 49 -20.13 -11.01 -0.58
CA THR A 49 -20.49 -12.25 -1.29
C THR A 49 -21.28 -11.99 -2.57
N ALA A 50 -22.18 -11.00 -2.55
CA ALA A 50 -22.98 -10.60 -3.71
C ALA A 50 -22.12 -9.98 -4.82
N GLU A 51 -21.14 -9.16 -4.48
CA GLU A 51 -20.18 -8.58 -5.42
C GLU A 51 -19.27 -9.65 -6.04
N MET A 52 -18.81 -10.61 -5.22
CA MET A 52 -18.01 -11.75 -5.72
C MET A 52 -18.79 -12.58 -6.75
N THR A 53 -20.10 -12.74 -6.56
CA THR A 53 -20.93 -13.47 -7.53
C THR A 53 -20.98 -12.77 -8.88
N ARG A 54 -20.95 -11.44 -8.90
CA ARG A 54 -20.88 -10.64 -10.15
C ARG A 54 -19.55 -10.80 -10.89
N LEU A 55 -18.43 -11.06 -10.17
CA LEU A 55 -17.10 -11.25 -10.78
C LEU A 55 -16.97 -12.58 -11.53
N ARG A 56 -17.86 -13.55 -11.33
CA ARG A 56 -17.82 -14.88 -12.00
C ARG A 56 -18.06 -14.83 -13.51
N THR A 57 -18.26 -13.65 -14.09
CA THR A 57 -18.56 -13.50 -15.53
C THR A 57 -17.35 -13.52 -16.46
N GLY A 58 -16.12 -13.74 -15.97
CA GLY A 58 -14.95 -14.04 -16.81
C GLY A 58 -14.31 -12.88 -17.56
N GLU A 59 -14.66 -11.64 -17.26
CA GLU A 59 -14.05 -10.48 -17.90
C GLU A 59 -12.61 -10.24 -17.45
N PHE A 60 -11.71 -9.95 -18.40
CA PHE A 60 -10.30 -9.62 -18.16
C PHE A 60 -10.12 -8.51 -17.12
N ARG A 61 -10.95 -7.48 -17.17
CA ARG A 61 -10.93 -6.37 -16.20
C ARG A 61 -11.21 -6.84 -14.77
N GLY A 62 -12.16 -7.76 -14.59
CA GLY A 62 -12.48 -8.37 -13.29
C GLY A 62 -11.32 -9.23 -12.77
N TYR A 63 -10.69 -10.01 -13.64
CA TYR A 63 -9.52 -10.80 -13.31
C TYR A 63 -8.36 -9.93 -12.81
N ILE A 64 -8.01 -8.87 -13.56
CA ILE A 64 -6.96 -7.92 -13.19
C ILE A 64 -7.28 -7.24 -11.86
N TRP A 65 -8.49 -6.74 -11.68
CA TRP A 65 -8.86 -6.09 -10.43
C TRP A 65 -8.74 -7.04 -9.24
N LEU A 66 -9.28 -8.26 -9.36
CA LEU A 66 -9.26 -9.24 -8.29
C LEU A 66 -7.84 -9.69 -7.92
N ARG A 67 -7.04 -10.08 -8.91
CA ARG A 67 -5.69 -10.62 -8.69
C ARG A 67 -4.67 -9.55 -8.39
N TRP A 68 -4.73 -8.43 -9.08
CA TRP A 68 -3.74 -7.37 -8.93
C TRP A 68 -4.11 -6.43 -7.78
N PHE A 69 -5.20 -5.68 -7.87
CA PHE A 69 -5.52 -4.65 -6.90
C PHE A 69 -6.07 -5.21 -5.57
N SER A 70 -6.93 -6.22 -5.62
CA SER A 70 -7.55 -6.75 -4.41
C SER A 70 -6.73 -7.84 -3.69
N THR A 71 -5.81 -8.52 -4.37
CA THR A 71 -5.00 -9.56 -3.74
C THR A 71 -3.54 -9.13 -3.64
N THR A 72 -2.85 -8.96 -4.78
CA THR A 72 -1.39 -8.69 -4.77
C THR A 72 -1.06 -7.37 -4.09
N MET A 73 -1.76 -6.29 -4.46
CA MET A 73 -1.51 -4.97 -3.88
C MET A 73 -1.89 -4.89 -2.41
N LEU A 74 -2.94 -5.59 -1.95
CA LEU A 74 -3.28 -5.60 -0.54
C LEU A 74 -2.38 -6.48 0.33
N LEU A 75 -1.79 -7.54 -0.21
CA LEU A 75 -0.97 -8.48 0.57
C LEU A 75 0.54 -8.17 0.49
N ILE A 76 1.05 -7.91 -0.72
CA ILE A 76 2.50 -7.78 -0.96
C ILE A 76 2.95 -6.32 -0.82
N TRP A 77 2.21 -5.38 -1.40
CA TRP A 77 2.55 -3.95 -1.36
C TRP A 77 2.76 -3.39 0.06
N PRO A 78 1.89 -3.68 1.07
CA PRO A 78 2.09 -3.14 2.42
C PRO A 78 3.42 -3.53 3.03
N VAL A 79 3.95 -4.72 2.74
CA VAL A 79 5.25 -5.18 3.26
C VAL A 79 6.36 -4.21 2.83
N PHE A 80 6.38 -3.84 1.55
CA PHE A 80 7.36 -2.88 1.03
C PHE A 80 7.08 -1.46 1.50
N ALA A 81 5.80 -1.04 1.49
CA ALA A 81 5.40 0.30 1.93
C ALA A 81 5.77 0.53 3.41
N LEU A 82 5.47 -0.44 4.27
CA LEU A 82 5.82 -0.39 5.70
C LEU A 82 7.34 -0.36 5.89
N ARG A 83 8.09 -1.16 5.13
CA ARG A 83 9.55 -1.18 5.22
C ARG A 83 10.16 0.14 4.75
N LEU A 84 9.69 0.71 3.65
CA LEU A 84 10.15 2.01 3.14
C LEU A 84 9.81 3.15 4.11
N ALA A 85 8.62 3.14 4.70
CA ALA A 85 8.21 4.12 5.70
C ALA A 85 9.10 4.09 6.95
N GLY A 86 9.58 2.92 7.29
CA GLY A 86 10.22 2.68 8.58
C GLY A 86 11.74 2.68 8.59
N THR A 87 12.42 2.61 7.47
CA THR A 87 13.89 2.57 7.46
C THR A 87 14.51 3.87 7.94
N GLY A 88 15.47 3.76 8.84
CA GLY A 88 16.39 4.84 9.16
C GLY A 88 16.19 5.57 10.50
N PHE A 89 15.24 5.17 11.33
CA PHE A 89 15.15 5.74 12.70
C PHE A 89 16.05 5.05 13.72
N GLU A 90 16.54 3.83 13.44
CA GLU A 90 17.18 2.99 14.45
C GLU A 90 18.52 2.30 14.06
N GLU A 91 19.06 2.48 12.86
CA GLU A 91 20.39 1.95 12.58
C GLU A 91 21.43 2.63 13.47
N ALA A 92 22.09 1.86 14.34
CA ALA A 92 22.99 2.34 15.38
C ALA A 92 24.08 3.32 14.88
N GLY A 93 24.62 3.09 13.68
CA GLY A 93 25.54 4.02 13.02
C GLY A 93 24.86 5.27 12.43
N GLY A 94 23.55 5.26 12.26
CA GLY A 94 22.77 6.41 11.77
C GLY A 94 22.52 7.47 12.84
N ARG A 95 22.42 7.07 14.12
CA ARG A 95 22.17 8.00 15.24
C ARG A 95 23.35 8.93 15.46
N GLU A 96 24.55 8.40 15.58
CA GLU A 96 25.77 9.20 15.81
C GLU A 96 26.04 10.17 14.66
N TYR A 97 25.83 9.73 13.42
CA TYR A 97 25.98 10.59 12.25
C TYR A 97 24.89 11.69 12.19
N LEU A 98 23.66 11.39 12.59
CA LEU A 98 22.57 12.37 12.60
C LEU A 98 22.77 13.44 13.67
N LEU A 99 23.38 13.07 14.81
CA LEU A 99 23.73 13.99 15.88
C LEU A 99 24.89 14.94 15.49
N SER A 100 25.76 14.51 14.57
CA SER A 100 26.86 15.34 14.06
C SER A 100 26.46 16.32 12.95
N LEU A 101 25.24 16.19 12.37
CA LEU A 101 24.78 17.08 11.33
C LEU A 101 24.12 18.35 11.91
N PRO A 102 24.41 19.55 11.37
CA PRO A 102 23.77 20.80 11.76
C PRO A 102 22.34 20.90 11.16
N ALA A 103 21.53 19.86 11.32
CA ALA A 103 20.18 19.78 10.78
C ALA A 103 19.20 19.47 11.89
N THR A 104 18.08 20.18 11.92
CA THR A 104 17.01 19.91 12.88
C THR A 104 16.39 18.53 12.62
N ARG A 105 16.04 17.81 13.69
CA ARG A 105 15.40 16.48 13.63
C ARG A 105 14.17 16.48 12.72
N ARG A 106 13.37 17.53 12.79
CA ARG A 106 12.23 17.76 11.92
C ARG A 106 12.61 17.72 10.42
N ARG A 107 13.69 18.42 10.04
CA ARG A 107 14.15 18.46 8.64
C ARG A 107 14.63 17.09 8.16
N VAL A 108 15.29 16.32 9.02
CA VAL A 108 15.70 14.95 8.71
C VAL A 108 14.49 14.05 8.51
N THR A 109 13.52 14.08 9.45
CA THR A 109 12.30 13.28 9.37
C THR A 109 11.48 13.60 8.11
N ILE A 110 11.26 14.89 7.80
CA ILE A 110 10.53 15.31 6.61
C ILE A 110 11.27 14.87 5.34
N SER A 111 12.61 14.95 5.30
CA SER A 111 13.38 14.51 4.13
C SER A 111 13.23 13.00 3.89
N ARG A 112 13.19 12.18 4.94
CA ARG A 112 12.97 10.74 4.84
C ARG A 112 11.56 10.41 4.39
N LEU A 113 10.57 11.08 4.97
CA LEU A 113 9.17 10.94 4.57
C LEU A 113 8.94 11.24 3.09
N THR A 114 9.55 12.33 2.58
CA THR A 114 9.39 12.68 1.16
C THR A 114 10.01 11.63 0.25
N VAL A 115 11.16 11.06 0.61
CA VAL A 115 11.78 9.98 -0.16
C VAL A 115 10.91 8.72 -0.11
N ALA A 116 10.47 8.31 1.09
CA ALA A 116 9.60 7.14 1.26
C ALA A 116 8.28 7.29 0.48
N ALA A 117 7.63 8.45 0.54
CA ALA A 117 6.41 8.72 -0.20
C ALA A 117 6.62 8.63 -1.72
N ALA A 118 7.73 9.18 -2.24
CA ALA A 118 8.06 9.09 -3.66
C ALA A 118 8.32 7.63 -4.09
N GLN A 119 9.04 6.86 -3.27
CA GLN A 119 9.31 5.44 -3.53
C GLN A 119 8.02 4.62 -3.50
N ILE A 120 7.15 4.83 -2.52
CA ILE A 120 5.84 4.17 -2.41
C ILE A 120 4.97 4.49 -3.62
N ALA A 121 4.90 5.75 -4.02
CA ALA A 121 4.17 6.14 -5.22
C ALA A 121 4.72 5.41 -6.47
N THR A 122 6.05 5.35 -6.62
CA THR A 122 6.69 4.69 -7.76
C THR A 122 6.43 3.18 -7.79
N ILE A 123 6.59 2.45 -6.67
CA ILE A 123 6.32 1.01 -6.61
C ILE A 123 4.84 0.67 -6.78
N THR A 124 3.94 1.63 -6.61
CA THR A 124 2.51 1.47 -6.85
C THR A 124 2.17 1.73 -8.31
N ILE A 125 2.62 2.86 -8.84
CA ILE A 125 2.25 3.34 -10.18
C ILE A 125 2.93 2.52 -11.28
N VAL A 126 4.25 2.28 -11.18
CA VAL A 126 5.01 1.64 -12.25
C VAL A 126 4.51 0.22 -12.56
N PRO A 127 4.35 -0.70 -11.58
CA PRO A 127 3.80 -2.02 -11.87
C PRO A 127 2.34 -1.98 -12.34
N SER A 128 1.53 -1.02 -11.85
CA SER A 128 0.14 -0.86 -12.31
C SER A 128 0.07 -0.38 -13.77
N LEU A 129 0.98 0.49 -14.19
CA LEU A 129 1.12 0.88 -15.59
C LEU A 129 1.62 -0.29 -16.45
N LEU A 130 2.49 -1.15 -15.91
CA LEU A 130 2.93 -2.36 -16.60
C LEU A 130 1.75 -3.31 -16.89
N VAL A 131 0.74 -3.37 -16.00
CA VAL A 131 -0.51 -4.09 -16.29
C VAL A 131 -1.16 -3.58 -17.58
N SER A 132 -1.32 -2.27 -17.73
CA SER A 132 -1.89 -1.69 -18.96
C SER A 132 -1.01 -1.91 -20.20
N ALA A 133 0.30 -1.84 -20.03
CA ALA A 133 1.26 -2.04 -21.14
C ALA A 133 1.31 -3.49 -21.64
N MET A 134 1.08 -4.46 -20.78
CA MET A 134 1.10 -5.89 -21.13
C MET A 134 -0.24 -6.41 -21.65
N ALA A 135 -1.35 -5.73 -21.41
CA ALA A 135 -2.68 -6.17 -21.83
C ALA A 135 -2.78 -6.49 -23.34
N PRO A 136 -2.21 -5.69 -24.26
CA PRO A 136 -2.25 -5.99 -25.70
C PRO A 136 -1.56 -7.31 -26.09
N LEU A 137 -0.58 -7.78 -25.29
CA LEU A 137 0.11 -9.06 -25.56
C LEU A 137 -0.83 -10.27 -25.46
N GLN A 138 -1.94 -10.12 -24.74
CA GLN A 138 -3.00 -11.13 -24.61
C GLN A 138 -4.23 -10.81 -25.48
N GLY A 139 -4.11 -9.85 -26.41
CA GLY A 139 -5.24 -9.38 -27.21
C GLY A 139 -6.33 -8.68 -26.39
N GLN A 140 -6.00 -8.24 -25.17
CA GLN A 140 -6.90 -7.58 -24.25
C GLN A 140 -6.59 -6.08 -24.17
N HIS A 141 -7.53 -5.31 -23.62
CA HIS A 141 -7.35 -3.88 -23.37
C HIS A 141 -7.59 -3.55 -21.90
N TYR A 142 -6.61 -2.90 -21.26
CA TYR A 142 -6.76 -2.37 -19.91
C TYR A 142 -6.44 -0.87 -19.91
N PRO A 143 -7.42 0.01 -19.59
CA PRO A 143 -7.24 1.46 -19.69
C PRO A 143 -6.17 1.96 -18.70
N ILE A 144 -5.25 2.79 -19.18
CA ILE A 144 -4.23 3.45 -18.33
C ILE A 144 -4.90 4.30 -17.24
N GLY A 145 -6.04 4.92 -17.57
CA GLY A 145 -6.83 5.69 -16.62
C GLY A 145 -7.27 4.87 -15.40
N ASP A 146 -7.71 3.63 -15.61
CA ASP A 146 -8.08 2.72 -14.52
C ASP A 146 -6.86 2.37 -13.66
N ALA A 147 -5.72 2.01 -14.27
CA ALA A 147 -4.49 1.71 -13.56
C ALA A 147 -4.03 2.88 -12.66
N LEU A 148 -4.09 4.11 -13.19
CA LEU A 148 -3.74 5.32 -12.43
C LEU A 148 -4.75 5.62 -11.33
N THR A 149 -6.04 5.46 -11.59
CA THR A 149 -7.11 5.70 -10.60
C THR A 149 -6.99 4.73 -9.43
N TYR A 150 -6.83 3.42 -9.68
CA TYR A 150 -6.62 2.43 -8.61
C TYR A 150 -5.33 2.68 -7.85
N SER A 151 -4.25 3.07 -8.53
CA SER A 151 -2.98 3.43 -7.87
C SER A 151 -3.15 4.64 -6.97
N ALA A 152 -3.86 5.67 -7.41
CA ALA A 152 -4.16 6.86 -6.61
C ALA A 152 -5.03 6.52 -5.39
N ILE A 153 -6.09 5.73 -5.57
CA ILE A 153 -6.95 5.26 -4.47
C ILE A 153 -6.13 4.47 -3.45
N LEU A 154 -5.27 3.55 -3.89
CA LEU A 154 -4.41 2.77 -3.00
C LEU A 154 -3.43 3.67 -2.22
N ILE A 155 -2.74 4.59 -2.90
CA ILE A 155 -1.78 5.51 -2.25
C ILE A 155 -2.48 6.37 -1.20
N VAL A 156 -3.59 7.00 -1.56
CA VAL A 156 -4.34 7.88 -0.65
C VAL A 156 -5.03 7.07 0.45
N GLY A 157 -5.68 5.97 0.11
CA GLY A 157 -6.35 5.08 1.06
C GLY A 157 -5.42 4.45 2.09
N SER A 158 -4.14 4.25 1.74
CA SER A 158 -3.13 3.71 2.64
C SER A 158 -2.47 4.73 3.57
N LEU A 159 -2.73 6.03 3.41
CA LEU A 159 -2.11 7.08 4.26
C LEU A 159 -2.38 6.85 5.75
N GLY A 160 -3.56 6.36 6.11
CA GLY A 160 -3.89 6.00 7.50
C GLY A 160 -2.96 4.93 8.06
N LEU A 161 -2.72 3.86 7.29
CA LEU A 161 -1.79 2.79 7.67
C LEU A 161 -0.34 3.28 7.72
N PHE A 162 0.05 4.11 6.76
CA PHE A 162 1.38 4.71 6.74
C PHE A 162 1.63 5.58 7.97
N GLY A 163 0.67 6.44 8.33
CA GLY A 163 0.73 7.27 9.54
C GLY A 163 0.77 6.44 10.81
N LEU A 164 -0.05 5.37 10.89
CA LEU A 164 -0.07 4.44 12.01
C LEU A 164 1.29 3.73 12.17
N THR A 165 1.87 3.28 11.06
CA THR A 165 3.19 2.65 11.06
C THR A 165 4.26 3.58 11.62
N MET A 166 4.29 4.83 11.15
CA MET A 166 5.22 5.82 11.66
C MET A 166 5.03 6.08 13.15
N PHE A 167 3.79 6.25 13.58
CA PHE A 167 3.47 6.51 14.97
C PHE A 167 3.92 5.35 15.87
N LEU A 168 3.59 4.11 15.51
CA LEU A 168 3.98 2.93 16.27
C LEU A 168 5.50 2.75 16.32
N ARG A 169 6.20 3.02 15.23
CA ARG A 169 7.68 2.96 15.22
C ARG A 169 8.34 3.99 16.11
N VAL A 170 7.75 5.15 16.26
CA VAL A 170 8.23 6.15 17.19
C VAL A 170 7.95 5.72 18.63
N MET A 171 6.88 4.99 18.89
CA MET A 171 6.46 4.56 20.25
C MET A 171 7.11 3.25 20.70
N THR A 172 7.35 2.30 19.78
CA THR A 172 7.76 0.93 20.10
C THR A 172 9.08 0.57 19.40
N LYS A 173 9.63 -0.60 19.75
CA LYS A 173 10.70 -1.21 18.96
C LYS A 173 10.15 -1.68 17.61
N ASP A 174 10.97 -1.64 16.57
CA ASP A 174 10.62 -1.95 15.18
C ASP A 174 9.80 -3.23 14.98
N VAL A 175 10.24 -4.32 15.60
CA VAL A 175 9.56 -5.63 15.45
C VAL A 175 8.12 -5.60 15.99
N ALA A 176 7.90 -4.97 17.14
CA ALA A 176 6.57 -4.86 17.73
C ALA A 176 5.61 -4.06 16.85
N ALA A 177 6.07 -2.98 16.21
CA ALA A 177 5.26 -2.19 15.28
C ALA A 177 4.76 -3.03 14.10
N TYR A 178 5.62 -3.83 13.47
CA TYR A 178 5.22 -4.70 12.36
C TYR A 178 4.23 -5.79 12.77
N VAL A 179 4.43 -6.40 13.95
CA VAL A 179 3.52 -7.43 14.47
C VAL A 179 2.13 -6.82 14.74
N VAL A 180 2.07 -5.63 15.36
CA VAL A 180 0.79 -4.96 15.63
C VAL A 180 0.08 -4.60 14.34
N ILE A 181 0.79 -4.03 13.36
CA ILE A 181 0.18 -3.62 12.08
C ILE A 181 -0.26 -4.85 11.29
N GLY A 182 0.57 -5.88 11.19
CA GLY A 182 0.23 -7.13 10.53
C GLY A 182 -0.97 -7.81 11.19
N GLY A 183 -1.02 -7.83 12.53
CA GLY A 183 -2.15 -8.34 13.30
C GLY A 183 -3.43 -7.56 13.06
N LEU A 184 -3.39 -6.22 13.07
CA LEU A 184 -4.52 -5.37 12.75
C LEU A 184 -5.02 -5.60 11.31
N PHE A 185 -4.11 -5.71 10.36
CA PHE A 185 -4.46 -5.96 8.96
C PHE A 185 -5.14 -7.32 8.79
N PHE A 186 -4.61 -8.34 9.47
CA PHE A 186 -5.21 -9.68 9.49
C PHE A 186 -6.59 -9.67 10.14
N LEU A 187 -6.76 -9.03 11.29
CA LEU A 187 -8.05 -8.93 11.98
C LEU A 187 -9.09 -8.19 11.12
N VAL A 188 -8.74 -7.05 10.56
CA VAL A 188 -9.66 -6.30 9.67
C VAL A 188 -10.03 -7.16 8.45
N GLY A 189 -9.07 -7.87 7.86
CA GLY A 189 -9.32 -8.81 6.76
C GLY A 189 -10.28 -9.92 7.18
N MET A 190 -10.06 -10.54 8.33
CA MET A 190 -10.90 -11.61 8.86
C MET A 190 -12.32 -11.14 9.16
N PHE A 191 -12.50 -9.98 9.81
CA PHE A 191 -13.82 -9.43 10.08
C PHE A 191 -14.61 -9.11 8.81
N THR A 192 -13.97 -8.54 7.79
CA THR A 192 -14.63 -8.25 6.51
C THR A 192 -14.98 -9.52 5.73
N PHE A 193 -14.23 -10.60 5.94
CA PHE A 193 -14.53 -11.91 5.36
C PHE A 193 -15.69 -12.62 6.05
N MET A 194 -15.76 -12.51 7.39
CA MET A 194 -16.77 -13.23 8.17
C MET A 194 -18.13 -12.53 8.25
N ILE A 195 -18.17 -11.22 8.12
CA ILE A 195 -19.37 -10.39 8.36
C ILE A 195 -19.54 -9.35 7.26
N ASP A 196 -20.42 -9.62 6.29
CA ASP A 196 -20.71 -8.72 5.16
C ASP A 196 -21.11 -7.29 5.60
N GLY A 197 -21.72 -7.14 6.77
CA GLY A 197 -22.10 -5.85 7.32
C GLY A 197 -20.93 -4.91 7.68
N PHE A 198 -19.73 -5.43 7.90
CA PHE A 198 -18.52 -4.63 8.15
C PHE A 198 -17.76 -4.24 6.88
N THR A 199 -18.02 -4.93 5.77
CA THR A 199 -17.34 -4.70 4.50
C THR A 199 -17.37 -3.24 4.03
N PRO A 200 -18.50 -2.51 4.08
CA PRO A 200 -18.55 -1.11 3.64
C PRO A 200 -17.63 -0.16 4.42
N TYR A 201 -17.32 -0.50 5.67
CA TYR A 201 -16.49 0.32 6.57
C TYR A 201 -15.01 -0.09 6.57
N SER A 202 -14.66 -1.11 5.79
CA SER A 202 -13.29 -1.63 5.76
C SER A 202 -12.33 -0.71 5.02
N ILE A 203 -11.20 -0.38 5.66
CA ILE A 203 -10.10 0.33 5.00
C ILE A 203 -9.57 -0.46 3.78
N LEU A 204 -9.65 -1.79 3.81
CA LEU A 204 -9.23 -2.64 2.70
C LEU A 204 -10.10 -2.45 1.47
N ARG A 205 -11.42 -2.20 1.65
CA ARG A 205 -12.35 -1.85 0.58
C ARG A 205 -11.99 -0.51 -0.06
N VAL A 206 -11.60 0.46 0.76
CA VAL A 206 -11.13 1.76 0.26
C VAL A 206 -9.83 1.59 -0.53
N MET A 207 -8.87 0.82 0.00
CA MET A 207 -7.55 0.63 -0.62
C MET A 207 -7.60 -0.14 -1.95
N ASN A 208 -8.44 -1.17 -2.06
CA ASN A 208 -8.56 -1.96 -3.29
C ASN A 208 -9.44 -1.31 -4.36
N GLY A 209 -10.12 -0.21 -4.03
CA GLY A 209 -10.98 0.50 -4.97
C GLY A 209 -12.23 -0.27 -5.37
N ALA A 210 -12.78 -1.13 -4.49
CA ALA A 210 -13.96 -1.94 -4.78
C ALA A 210 -15.16 -1.08 -5.22
N ASP A 211 -15.38 0.05 -4.55
CA ASP A 211 -16.48 0.97 -4.90
C ASP A 211 -16.31 1.56 -6.32
N TYR A 212 -15.08 1.85 -6.71
CA TYR A 212 -14.81 2.30 -8.07
C TYR A 212 -14.99 1.18 -9.11
N PHE A 213 -14.59 -0.04 -8.76
CA PHE A 213 -14.75 -1.19 -9.66
C PHE A 213 -16.23 -1.54 -9.89
N PHE A 214 -17.01 -1.71 -8.81
CA PHE A 214 -18.40 -2.21 -8.90
C PHE A 214 -19.41 -1.12 -9.22
N TYR A 215 -19.18 0.11 -8.74
CA TYR A 215 -20.17 1.19 -8.79
C TYR A 215 -19.68 2.43 -9.55
N HIS A 216 -18.45 2.44 -10.06
CA HIS A 216 -17.79 3.61 -10.65
C HIS A 216 -17.78 4.85 -9.75
N GLN A 217 -17.77 4.63 -8.44
CA GLN A 217 -17.78 5.70 -7.44
C GLN A 217 -16.45 5.71 -6.67
N VAL A 218 -15.81 6.88 -6.65
CA VAL A 218 -14.61 7.06 -5.83
C VAL A 218 -15.04 7.14 -4.35
N PRO A 219 -14.42 6.35 -3.43
CA PRO A 219 -14.80 6.32 -2.02
C PRO A 219 -14.28 7.56 -1.27
N TRP A 220 -14.79 8.75 -1.59
CA TRP A 220 -14.29 10.03 -1.06
C TRP A 220 -14.25 10.09 0.46
N ILE A 221 -15.26 9.57 1.15
CA ILE A 221 -15.32 9.58 2.62
C ILE A 221 -14.18 8.73 3.19
N GLY A 222 -13.98 7.53 2.66
CA GLY A 222 -12.90 6.63 3.10
C GLY A 222 -11.52 7.22 2.82
N LEU A 223 -11.32 7.85 1.65
CA LEU A 223 -10.08 8.53 1.29
C LEU A 223 -9.81 9.74 2.19
N ALA A 224 -10.82 10.56 2.45
CA ALA A 224 -10.70 11.72 3.33
C ALA A 224 -10.37 11.31 4.77
N THR A 225 -11.08 10.33 5.32
CA THR A 225 -10.83 9.82 6.68
C THR A 225 -9.42 9.20 6.81
N SER A 226 -8.98 8.40 5.83
CA SER A 226 -7.63 7.84 5.81
C SER A 226 -6.57 8.93 5.72
N THR A 227 -6.80 9.96 4.90
CA THR A 227 -5.87 11.09 4.74
C THR A 227 -5.76 11.89 6.05
N ILE A 228 -6.88 12.26 6.65
CA ILE A 228 -6.90 13.03 7.91
C ILE A 228 -6.22 12.23 9.02
N ALA A 229 -6.58 10.97 9.20
CA ALA A 229 -5.97 10.10 10.20
C ALA A 229 -4.46 9.93 9.97
N GLY A 230 -4.06 9.66 8.72
CA GLY A 230 -2.66 9.49 8.35
C GLY A 230 -1.82 10.74 8.61
N LEU A 231 -2.27 11.89 8.14
CA LEU A 231 -1.56 13.16 8.35
C LEU A 231 -1.48 13.56 9.83
N SER A 232 -2.55 13.32 10.60
CA SER A 232 -2.56 13.56 12.05
C SER A 232 -1.54 12.68 12.79
N LEU A 233 -1.47 11.40 12.45
CA LEU A 233 -0.50 10.46 13.05
C LEU A 233 0.94 10.79 12.64
N ILE A 234 1.17 11.18 11.39
CA ILE A 234 2.48 11.64 10.91
C ILE A 234 2.91 12.90 11.67
N TRP A 235 2.01 13.88 11.79
CA TRP A 235 2.28 15.11 12.54
C TRP A 235 2.62 14.82 14.00
N LEU A 236 1.84 13.96 14.67
CA LEU A 236 2.09 13.54 16.04
C LEU A 236 3.44 12.84 16.18
N SER A 237 3.78 11.95 15.24
CA SER A 237 5.08 11.27 15.20
C SER A 237 6.25 12.26 15.10
N ILE A 238 6.12 13.29 14.25
CA ILE A 238 7.14 14.34 14.13
C ILE A 238 7.30 15.09 15.46
N ARG A 239 6.18 15.46 16.11
CA ARG A 239 6.20 16.14 17.39
C ARG A 239 6.90 15.33 18.49
N ILE A 240 6.61 14.04 18.57
CA ILE A 240 7.24 13.14 19.56
C ILE A 240 8.75 13.05 19.31
N VAL A 241 9.18 12.94 18.04
CA VAL A 241 10.61 12.91 17.68
C VAL A 241 11.32 14.23 18.03
N GLU A 242 10.63 15.37 17.89
CA GLU A 242 11.18 16.68 18.29
C GLU A 242 11.40 16.79 19.80
N GLN A 243 10.51 16.21 20.60
CA GLN A 243 10.52 16.33 22.06
C GLN A 243 11.37 15.28 22.79
N ARG A 244 11.82 14.22 22.08
CA ARG A 244 12.69 13.21 22.69
C ARG A 244 14.08 13.77 22.91
N ASP A 245 14.48 13.86 24.17
CA ASP A 245 15.88 14.01 24.56
C ASP A 245 16.57 12.64 24.48
N PHE A 246 17.73 12.60 23.83
CA PHE A 246 18.56 11.42 23.71
C PHE A 246 19.86 11.63 24.48
#